data_e44582fa50768c6925953053db2eb3fa
#
_entry.id   e44582fa50768c6925953053db2eb3fa
#
_cell.length_a   1.000
_cell.length_b   1.000
_cell.length_c   1.000
_cell.angle_alpha   90.00
_cell.angle_beta   90.00
_cell.angle_gamma   90.00
#
_symmetry.space_group_name_H-M   'P 1'
#
loop_
_entity.id
_entity.type
_entity.pdbx_description
1 polymer ?
#
loop_
_entity_poly.entity_id
_entity_poly.type
_entity_poly.pdbx_seq_one_letter_code
_entity_poly.pdbx_strand_id
1 'polypeptide(L)'
;MTISPNSRCKLCREPIAKDAIKCKECGSFQNWLRYLDIFVSGEASLALIVSIASLVTSCHSLYYLINSSLIPNNHIIHAHFNTVGSGVEGRARKTLAYYVWKEGKEPASIHEVSLTYKIDNQEETQVNLYADSTSDTLGFLEHDKKGEMFLRVVNPKAIDFEELNTILPNQLLCKVKMNSFGLKEGTKTEFLSEEITGKHCLDFLISYAP
;
A
#
# COMPACT_ATOMS: atom_id res chain seq x y z
N MET A 1 5.94 58.06 -39.50
CA MET A 1 4.95 57.34 -38.69
C MET A 1 3.60 57.82 -39.18
N THR A 2 2.88 57.00 -39.93
CA THR A 2 1.58 57.36 -40.48
C THR A 2 0.50 57.15 -39.41
N ILE A 3 -0.10 58.25 -38.94
CA ILE A 3 -1.21 58.21 -38.00
C ILE A 3 -2.45 57.81 -38.83
N SER A 4 -2.94 56.62 -38.58
CA SER A 4 -4.21 56.15 -39.17
C SER A 4 -5.36 56.89 -38.47
N PRO A 5 -6.26 57.57 -39.20
CA PRO A 5 -7.31 58.41 -38.61
C PRO A 5 -8.35 57.65 -37.77
N ASN A 6 -8.31 56.34 -37.76
CA ASN A 6 -9.29 55.49 -37.09
C ASN A 6 -8.83 54.75 -35.83
N SER A 7 -7.57 54.90 -35.37
CA SER A 7 -7.14 54.26 -34.13
C SER A 7 -7.17 55.27 -33.00
N ARG A 8 -8.05 55.01 -32.00
CA ARG A 8 -8.18 55.84 -30.79
C ARG A 8 -7.85 55.01 -29.55
N CYS A 9 -7.25 55.64 -28.58
CA CYS A 9 -7.00 55.07 -27.30
C CYS A 9 -8.30 54.54 -26.67
N LYS A 10 -8.28 53.32 -26.16
CA LYS A 10 -9.45 52.68 -25.52
C LYS A 10 -9.86 53.34 -24.21
N LEU A 11 -8.97 54.15 -23.58
CA LEU A 11 -9.24 54.81 -22.29
C LEU A 11 -9.56 56.28 -22.47
N CYS A 12 -8.67 57.11 -23.05
CA CYS A 12 -8.84 58.56 -23.20
C CYS A 12 -9.37 58.98 -24.56
N ARG A 13 -9.54 58.06 -25.51
CA ARG A 13 -10.04 58.25 -26.89
C ARG A 13 -9.17 59.17 -27.78
N GLU A 14 -8.01 59.59 -27.33
CA GLU A 14 -7.07 60.32 -28.14
C GLU A 14 -6.56 59.52 -29.31
N PRO A 15 -6.26 60.16 -30.46
CA PRO A 15 -5.74 59.46 -31.65
C PRO A 15 -4.35 58.91 -31.35
N ILE A 16 -4.15 57.65 -31.66
CA ILE A 16 -2.89 56.90 -31.48
C ILE A 16 -2.45 56.23 -32.76
N ALA A 17 -1.16 55.93 -32.87
CA ALA A 17 -0.69 55.08 -33.98
C ALA A 17 -1.34 53.69 -33.91
N LYS A 18 -1.61 53.10 -35.06
CA LYS A 18 -2.30 51.81 -35.18
C LYS A 18 -1.63 50.69 -34.38
N ASP A 19 -0.33 50.75 -34.28
CA ASP A 19 0.50 49.75 -33.58
C ASP A 19 1.02 50.25 -32.23
N ALA A 20 0.39 51.30 -31.69
CA ALA A 20 0.81 51.83 -30.40
C ALA A 20 0.55 50.83 -29.27
N ILE A 21 1.55 50.38 -28.60
CA ILE A 21 1.48 49.50 -27.43
C ILE A 21 0.98 50.29 -26.23
N LYS A 22 1.37 51.58 -26.10
CA LYS A 22 1.05 52.47 -24.99
C LYS A 22 0.57 53.85 -25.48
N CYS A 23 -0.47 54.38 -24.87
CA CYS A 23 -0.94 55.75 -25.21
C CYS A 23 0.04 56.79 -24.61
N LYS A 24 0.40 57.81 -25.41
CA LYS A 24 1.32 58.84 -24.97
C LYS A 24 0.67 59.78 -23.95
N GLU A 25 -0.64 60.03 -24.07
CA GLU A 25 -1.35 61.00 -23.23
C GLU A 25 -1.74 60.40 -21.85
N CYS A 26 -2.34 59.23 -21.84
CA CYS A 26 -2.82 58.63 -20.57
C CYS A 26 -1.95 57.46 -20.06
N GLY A 27 -0.90 57.09 -20.79
CA GLY A 27 0.01 56.00 -20.38
C GLY A 27 -0.57 54.60 -20.46
N SER A 28 -1.84 54.43 -20.85
CA SER A 28 -2.49 53.09 -20.85
C SER A 28 -2.00 52.18 -21.96
N PHE A 29 -1.82 50.91 -21.66
CA PHE A 29 -1.55 49.88 -22.67
C PHE A 29 -2.78 49.62 -23.53
N GLN A 30 -2.58 49.39 -24.83
CA GLN A 30 -3.66 49.22 -25.82
C GLN A 30 -3.93 47.76 -26.14
N ASN A 31 -3.09 46.84 -25.70
CA ASN A 31 -3.19 45.39 -25.89
C ASN A 31 -3.49 44.68 -24.57
N TRP A 32 -3.45 43.34 -24.59
CA TRP A 32 -3.69 42.50 -23.40
C TRP A 32 -2.70 42.76 -22.24
N LEU A 33 -1.53 43.35 -22.50
CA LEU A 33 -0.58 43.81 -21.47
C LEU A 33 -1.18 44.84 -20.50
N ARG A 34 -2.32 45.47 -20.86
CA ARG A 34 -3.10 46.30 -19.96
C ARG A 34 -3.50 45.57 -18.67
N TYR A 35 -3.78 44.27 -18.78
CA TYR A 35 -4.14 43.47 -17.60
C TYR A 35 -2.90 43.19 -16.72
N LEU A 36 -1.73 43.07 -17.34
CA LEU A 36 -0.49 42.88 -16.60
C LEU A 36 -0.07 44.13 -15.82
N ASP A 37 -0.38 45.36 -16.30
CA ASP A 37 -0.06 46.61 -15.60
C ASP A 37 -0.80 46.72 -14.26
N ILE A 38 -1.97 46.10 -14.12
CA ILE A 38 -2.73 45.99 -12.88
C ILE A 38 -2.04 45.04 -11.90
N PHE A 39 -1.36 44.02 -12.42
CA PHE A 39 -0.64 43.05 -11.59
C PHE A 39 0.79 43.45 -11.25
N VAL A 40 1.37 44.42 -11.98
CA VAL A 40 2.78 44.87 -11.81
C VAL A 40 2.90 46.10 -10.89
N SER A 41 1.82 46.66 -10.35
CA SER A 41 1.96 47.53 -9.19
C SER A 41 2.49 46.65 -8.04
N GLY A 42 3.79 46.78 -7.75
CA GLY A 42 4.63 45.81 -7.04
C GLY A 42 4.11 45.26 -5.70
N GLU A 43 3.18 45.94 -5.06
CA GLU A 43 2.57 45.52 -3.78
C GLU A 43 1.47 44.43 -3.99
N ALA A 44 0.66 44.59 -5.04
CA ALA A 44 -0.43 43.62 -5.33
C ALA A 44 0.10 42.28 -5.84
N SER A 45 1.20 42.26 -6.57
CA SER A 45 1.79 41.04 -7.08
C SER A 45 2.44 40.20 -5.99
N LEU A 46 3.10 40.83 -5.02
CA LEU A 46 3.66 40.14 -3.86
C LEU A 46 2.57 39.53 -2.99
N ALA A 47 1.48 40.27 -2.73
CA ALA A 47 0.34 39.73 -1.98
C ALA A 47 -0.31 38.53 -2.66
N LEU A 48 -0.44 38.56 -3.99
CA LEU A 48 -0.99 37.44 -4.75
C LEU A 48 -0.09 36.20 -4.68
N ILE A 49 1.22 36.36 -4.85
CA ILE A 49 2.20 35.27 -4.75
C ILE A 49 2.19 34.65 -3.36
N VAL A 50 2.19 35.46 -2.31
CA VAL A 50 2.13 35.00 -0.91
C VAL A 50 0.82 34.25 -0.66
N SER A 51 -0.31 34.75 -1.17
CA SER A 51 -1.62 34.10 -1.01
C SER A 51 -1.67 32.74 -1.71
N ILE A 52 -1.13 32.63 -2.91
CA ILE A 52 -1.07 31.35 -3.66
C ILE A 52 -0.14 30.38 -2.93
N ALA A 53 1.04 30.82 -2.49
CA ALA A 53 1.96 29.98 -1.74
C ALA A 53 1.34 29.47 -0.44
N SER A 54 0.62 30.32 0.29
CA SER A 54 -0.09 29.95 1.52
C SER A 54 -1.21 28.94 1.24
N LEU A 55 -1.94 29.10 0.14
CA LEU A 55 -2.98 28.17 -0.26
C LEU A 55 -2.39 26.80 -0.59
N VAL A 56 -1.30 26.75 -1.37
CA VAL A 56 -0.62 25.51 -1.75
C VAL A 56 -0.09 24.79 -0.53
N THR A 57 0.56 25.52 0.40
CA THR A 57 1.07 24.90 1.64
C THR A 57 -0.05 24.40 2.54
N SER A 58 -1.17 25.12 2.64
CA SER A 58 -2.34 24.69 3.40
C SER A 58 -2.99 23.44 2.81
N CYS A 59 -3.17 23.40 1.48
CA CYS A 59 -3.69 22.21 0.80
C CYS A 59 -2.77 21.01 0.96
N HIS A 60 -1.46 21.22 0.90
CA HIS A 60 -0.48 20.15 1.09
C HIS A 60 -0.52 19.62 2.52
N SER A 61 -0.55 20.49 3.51
CA SER A 61 -0.68 20.10 4.93
C SER A 61 -1.98 19.35 5.21
N LEU A 62 -3.09 19.80 4.62
CA LEU A 62 -4.38 19.14 4.75
C LEU A 62 -4.36 17.74 4.11
N TYR A 63 -3.76 17.62 2.93
CA TYR A 63 -3.58 16.34 2.26
C TYR A 63 -2.77 15.35 3.14
N TYR A 64 -1.68 15.81 3.74
CA TYR A 64 -0.88 14.99 4.67
C TYR A 64 -1.68 14.59 5.91
N LEU A 65 -2.42 15.51 6.52
CA LEU A 65 -3.26 15.22 7.68
C LEU A 65 -4.34 14.19 7.36
N ILE A 66 -5.06 14.35 6.26
CA ILE A 66 -6.09 13.40 5.83
C ILE A 66 -5.45 12.03 5.55
N ASN A 67 -4.40 12.00 4.77
CA ASN A 67 -3.73 10.73 4.42
C ASN A 67 -3.13 10.06 5.66
N SER A 68 -2.60 10.85 6.60
CA SER A 68 -2.06 10.30 7.86
C SER A 68 -3.12 9.76 8.80
N SER A 69 -4.33 10.32 8.78
CA SER A 69 -5.45 9.87 9.63
C SER A 69 -6.20 8.67 9.03
N LEU A 70 -6.15 8.51 7.71
CA LEU A 70 -6.79 7.37 7.03
C LEU A 70 -5.98 6.07 7.15
N ILE A 71 -4.65 6.17 7.36
CA ILE A 71 -3.81 4.99 7.53
C ILE A 71 -3.74 4.68 9.04
N PRO A 72 -4.25 3.54 9.49
CA PRO A 72 -4.20 3.16 10.90
C PRO A 72 -2.75 3.13 11.39
N ASN A 73 -2.53 3.60 12.61
CA ASN A 73 -1.20 3.54 13.24
C ASN A 73 -0.79 2.10 13.53
N ASN A 74 -1.77 1.24 13.80
CA ASN A 74 -1.57 -0.17 14.07
C ASN A 74 -1.14 -0.91 12.82
N HIS A 75 -0.53 -2.06 12.99
CA HIS A 75 -0.27 -2.98 11.89
C HIS A 75 -1.42 -3.99 11.78
N ILE A 76 -1.87 -4.24 10.56
CA ILE A 76 -2.79 -5.32 10.23
C ILE A 76 -2.10 -6.18 9.17
N ILE A 77 -1.93 -7.45 9.46
CA ILE A 77 -1.35 -8.41 8.52
C ILE A 77 -2.48 -9.15 7.84
N HIS A 78 -2.42 -9.18 6.53
CA HIS A 78 -3.28 -10.00 5.70
C HIS A 78 -2.45 -11.13 5.11
N ALA A 79 -3.01 -12.33 5.11
CA ALA A 79 -2.39 -13.48 4.46
C ALA A 79 -3.46 -14.24 3.68
N HIS A 80 -3.18 -14.51 2.44
CA HIS A 80 -4.07 -15.27 1.56
C HIS A 80 -3.37 -16.53 1.09
N PHE A 81 -4.03 -17.68 1.27
CA PHE A 81 -3.51 -18.95 0.81
C PHE A 81 -3.48 -18.98 -0.73
N ASN A 82 -2.33 -19.29 -1.29
CA ASN A 82 -2.15 -19.38 -2.74
C ASN A 82 -2.23 -20.82 -3.22
N THR A 83 -1.30 -21.66 -2.79
CA THR A 83 -1.21 -23.04 -3.26
C THR A 83 -0.32 -23.92 -2.37
N VAL A 84 -0.36 -25.20 -2.64
CA VAL A 84 0.63 -26.16 -2.14
C VAL A 84 1.67 -26.37 -3.23
N GLY A 85 2.88 -25.87 -3.01
CA GLY A 85 3.99 -25.98 -3.95
C GLY A 85 4.89 -27.18 -3.68
N SER A 86 5.59 -27.65 -4.70
CA SER A 86 6.77 -28.50 -4.51
C SER A 86 7.86 -27.67 -3.87
N GLY A 87 8.48 -28.19 -2.80
CA GLY A 87 9.49 -27.45 -2.03
C GLY A 87 10.61 -26.90 -2.91
N VAL A 88 11.15 -25.75 -2.49
CA VAL A 88 12.33 -25.16 -3.10
C VAL A 88 13.46 -26.18 -3.05
N GLU A 89 14.24 -26.31 -4.13
CA GLU A 89 15.41 -27.20 -4.26
C GLU A 89 15.16 -28.70 -4.40
N GLY A 90 14.08 -29.11 -5.07
CA GLY A 90 13.92 -30.54 -5.47
C GLY A 90 13.67 -31.51 -4.32
N ARG A 91 13.38 -31.04 -3.12
CA ARG A 91 12.96 -31.87 -1.99
C ARG A 91 11.52 -32.33 -2.20
N ALA A 92 11.23 -33.60 -1.94
CA ALA A 92 9.91 -34.19 -2.09
C ALA A 92 8.82 -33.56 -1.18
N ARG A 93 9.23 -32.78 -0.17
CA ARG A 93 8.34 -32.16 0.81
C ARG A 93 7.64 -30.93 0.23
N LYS A 94 6.33 -30.88 0.38
CA LYS A 94 5.51 -29.77 -0.09
C LYS A 94 5.58 -28.57 0.87
N THR A 95 5.30 -27.40 0.35
CA THR A 95 5.22 -26.14 1.12
C THR A 95 3.83 -25.52 0.94
N LEU A 96 3.33 -24.85 1.99
CA LEU A 96 2.16 -23.98 1.85
C LEU A 96 2.65 -22.59 1.45
N ALA A 97 2.18 -22.09 0.33
CA ALA A 97 2.50 -20.75 -0.16
C ALA A 97 1.39 -19.78 0.19
N TYR A 98 1.77 -18.67 0.79
CA TYR A 98 0.89 -17.56 1.16
C TYR A 98 1.36 -16.27 0.55
N TYR A 99 0.42 -15.46 0.07
CA TYR A 99 0.65 -14.04 -0.17
C TYR A 99 0.41 -13.28 1.12
N VAL A 100 1.40 -12.54 1.57
CA VAL A 100 1.34 -11.76 2.80
C VAL A 100 1.56 -10.29 2.48
N TRP A 101 0.72 -9.43 3.03
CA TRP A 101 0.90 -7.98 2.96
C TRP A 101 0.46 -7.33 4.27
N LYS A 102 0.92 -6.12 4.49
CA LYS A 102 0.65 -5.37 5.71
C LYS A 102 -0.02 -4.04 5.39
N GLU A 103 -1.05 -3.72 6.15
CA GLU A 103 -1.62 -2.38 6.23
C GLU A 103 -1.19 -1.70 7.52
N GLY A 104 -1.19 -0.35 7.52
CA GLY A 104 -0.76 0.45 8.66
C GLY A 104 0.71 0.87 8.59
N LYS A 105 1.06 1.86 9.41
CA LYS A 105 2.38 2.52 9.39
C LYS A 105 3.41 1.79 10.22
N GLU A 106 3.00 1.07 11.26
CA GLU A 106 3.91 0.39 12.15
C GLU A 106 4.58 -0.79 11.44
N PRO A 107 5.92 -0.88 11.44
CA PRO A 107 6.61 -2.07 10.96
C PRO A 107 6.21 -3.28 11.80
N ALA A 108 6.00 -4.41 11.15
CA ALA A 108 5.61 -5.64 11.82
C ALA A 108 6.42 -6.82 11.30
N SER A 109 6.61 -7.81 12.15
CA SER A 109 7.25 -9.08 11.79
C SER A 109 6.36 -10.25 12.17
N ILE A 110 6.42 -11.33 11.39
CA ILE A 110 5.76 -12.60 11.70
C ILE A 110 6.76 -13.48 12.45
N HIS A 111 6.43 -13.88 13.65
CA HIS A 111 7.35 -14.64 14.51
C HIS A 111 6.99 -16.10 14.63
N GLU A 112 5.71 -16.40 14.74
CA GLU A 112 5.23 -17.72 15.04
C GLU A 112 4.12 -18.10 14.07
N VAL A 113 4.27 -19.22 13.42
CA VAL A 113 3.28 -19.76 12.50
C VAL A 113 3.00 -21.19 12.89
N SER A 114 1.72 -21.54 12.99
CA SER A 114 1.29 -22.90 13.27
C SER A 114 0.14 -23.30 12.36
N LEU A 115 0.08 -24.56 12.01
CA LEU A 115 -1.04 -25.20 11.35
C LEU A 115 -1.86 -25.91 12.41
N THR A 116 -3.12 -25.60 12.49
CA THR A 116 -4.09 -26.35 13.28
C THR A 116 -4.91 -27.19 12.32
N TYR A 117 -4.97 -28.48 12.52
CA TYR A 117 -5.84 -29.37 11.76
C TYR A 117 -6.75 -30.17 12.69
N LYS A 118 -7.94 -30.47 12.19
CA LYS A 118 -8.97 -31.20 12.89
C LYS A 118 -9.56 -32.25 11.96
N ILE A 119 -9.69 -33.46 12.48
CA ILE A 119 -10.33 -34.58 11.77
C ILE A 119 -11.73 -34.76 12.35
N ASP A 120 -12.76 -34.50 11.56
CA ASP A 120 -14.16 -34.58 11.96
C ASP A 120 -14.43 -34.02 13.38
N ASN A 121 -14.79 -34.89 14.33
CA ASN A 121 -15.14 -34.56 15.71
C ASN A 121 -13.97 -34.74 16.71
N GLN A 122 -12.76 -34.96 16.23
CA GLN A 122 -11.60 -35.12 17.11
C GLN A 122 -11.09 -33.80 17.68
N GLU A 123 -10.13 -33.88 18.60
CA GLU A 123 -9.43 -32.71 19.11
C GLU A 123 -8.56 -32.06 18.02
N GLU A 124 -8.40 -30.75 18.14
CA GLU A 124 -7.53 -30.01 17.24
C GLU A 124 -6.06 -30.32 17.52
N THR A 125 -5.34 -30.66 16.48
CA THR A 125 -3.89 -30.91 16.55
C THR A 125 -3.15 -29.72 15.96
N GLN A 126 -2.17 -29.22 16.70
CA GLN A 126 -1.34 -28.07 16.29
C GLN A 126 0.06 -28.52 15.90
N VAL A 127 0.50 -28.07 14.74
CA VAL A 127 1.84 -28.32 14.20
C VAL A 127 2.54 -26.99 13.96
N ASN A 128 3.73 -26.82 14.52
CA ASN A 128 4.52 -25.62 14.30
C ASN A 128 5.11 -25.62 12.89
N LEU A 129 5.00 -24.46 12.25
CA LEU A 129 5.54 -24.24 10.91
C LEU A 129 6.73 -23.28 10.97
N TYR A 130 7.63 -23.48 10.06
CA TYR A 130 8.73 -22.56 9.79
C TYR A 130 8.40 -21.77 8.51
N ALA A 131 8.53 -20.47 8.59
CA ALA A 131 8.39 -19.59 7.42
C ALA A 131 9.75 -19.49 6.74
N ASP A 132 9.82 -19.96 5.50
CA ASP A 132 10.97 -19.80 4.62
C ASP A 132 10.61 -18.72 3.61
N SER A 133 11.37 -17.66 3.55
CA SER A 133 11.19 -16.59 2.58
C SER A 133 12.32 -16.60 1.59
N THR A 134 11.98 -16.56 0.33
CA THR A 134 12.95 -16.34 -0.75
C THR A 134 13.35 -14.87 -0.88
N SER A 135 12.68 -13.98 -0.14
CA SER A 135 12.98 -12.55 -0.13
C SER A 135 13.42 -12.11 1.28
N ASP A 136 14.44 -11.28 1.35
CA ASP A 136 14.94 -10.61 2.57
C ASP A 136 13.86 -9.79 3.30
N THR A 137 12.63 -9.80 2.79
CA THR A 137 11.52 -8.96 3.22
C THR A 137 10.65 -9.55 4.33
N LEU A 138 10.80 -10.82 4.70
CA LEU A 138 9.94 -11.43 5.75
C LEU A 138 10.40 -11.16 7.18
N GLY A 139 11.61 -10.66 7.39
CA GLY A 139 11.99 -10.15 8.70
C GLY A 139 11.12 -8.96 9.12
N PHE A 140 10.83 -8.07 8.18
CA PHE A 140 10.06 -6.86 8.40
C PHE A 140 9.13 -6.57 7.23
N LEU A 141 7.83 -6.68 7.49
CA LEU A 141 6.83 -6.24 6.53
C LEU A 141 6.76 -4.71 6.54
N GLU A 142 7.23 -4.09 5.48
CA GLU A 142 7.05 -2.66 5.24
C GLU A 142 5.66 -2.37 4.67
N HIS A 143 5.19 -1.13 4.84
CA HIS A 143 3.92 -0.68 4.28
C HIS A 143 3.89 -0.89 2.76
N ASP A 144 2.76 -1.39 2.24
CA ASP A 144 2.48 -1.66 0.82
C ASP A 144 3.37 -2.71 0.12
N LYS A 145 4.27 -3.38 0.82
CA LYS A 145 4.99 -4.50 0.22
C LYS A 145 4.18 -5.79 0.35
N LYS A 146 4.00 -6.46 -0.78
CA LYS A 146 3.46 -7.81 -0.87
C LYS A 146 4.62 -8.78 -1.01
N GLY A 147 4.57 -9.86 -0.26
CA GLY A 147 5.58 -10.90 -0.30
C GLY A 147 4.97 -12.30 -0.39
N GLU A 148 5.72 -13.25 -0.88
CA GLU A 148 5.38 -14.66 -0.80
C GLU A 148 6.08 -15.29 0.38
N MET A 149 5.34 -16.05 1.18
CA MET A 149 5.83 -16.80 2.31
C MET A 149 5.57 -18.28 2.09
N PHE A 150 6.61 -19.08 2.26
CA PHE A 150 6.53 -20.53 2.16
C PHE A 150 6.65 -21.16 3.55
N LEU A 151 5.65 -21.95 3.91
CA LEU A 151 5.58 -22.58 5.22
C LEU A 151 5.94 -24.08 5.12
N ARG A 152 6.77 -24.52 6.06
CA ARG A 152 7.21 -25.91 6.19
C ARG A 152 6.98 -26.42 7.61
N VAL A 153 6.76 -27.71 7.75
CA VAL A 153 6.66 -28.35 9.06
C VAL A 153 8.03 -28.36 9.74
N VAL A 154 8.09 -27.87 10.98
CA VAL A 154 9.32 -27.90 11.81
C VAL A 154 9.59 -29.30 12.31
N ASN A 155 8.59 -29.93 12.92
CA ASN A 155 8.72 -31.26 13.52
C ASN A 155 7.65 -32.21 12.99
N PRO A 156 7.98 -33.05 11.98
CA PRO A 156 7.03 -34.01 11.43
C PRO A 156 6.55 -35.08 12.42
N LYS A 157 7.31 -35.32 13.51
CA LYS A 157 6.94 -36.32 14.52
C LYS A 157 5.66 -35.97 15.29
N ALA A 158 5.23 -34.73 15.21
CA ALA A 158 3.96 -34.28 15.80
C ALA A 158 2.73 -34.64 14.97
N ILE A 159 2.93 -35.21 13.78
CA ILE A 159 1.87 -35.57 12.84
C ILE A 159 1.61 -37.06 12.95
N ASP A 160 0.34 -37.44 13.17
CA ASP A 160 -0.08 -38.85 13.08
C ASP A 160 -0.37 -39.23 11.63
N PHE A 161 0.64 -39.83 10.98
CA PHE A 161 0.55 -40.20 9.59
C PHE A 161 -0.32 -41.46 9.38
N GLU A 162 -0.43 -42.36 10.38
CA GLU A 162 -1.27 -43.55 10.28
C GLU A 162 -2.73 -43.13 10.15
N GLU A 163 -3.15 -42.21 10.98
CA GLU A 163 -4.49 -41.66 10.93
C GLU A 163 -4.75 -40.89 9.64
N LEU A 164 -3.84 -39.95 9.26
CA LEU A 164 -3.98 -39.15 8.05
C LEU A 164 -4.11 -39.97 6.76
N ASN A 165 -3.50 -41.13 6.69
CA ASN A 165 -3.60 -42.02 5.50
C ASN A 165 -4.97 -42.72 5.36
N THR A 166 -5.79 -42.70 6.40
CA THR A 166 -7.09 -43.37 6.41
C THR A 166 -8.26 -42.46 6.16
N ILE A 167 -8.06 -41.14 6.28
CA ILE A 167 -9.12 -40.14 6.19
C ILE A 167 -9.37 -39.65 4.76
N LEU A 168 -10.61 -39.22 4.53
CA LEU A 168 -10.97 -38.55 3.28
C LEU A 168 -10.67 -37.04 3.41
N PRO A 169 -10.28 -36.36 2.30
CA PRO A 169 -9.97 -34.95 2.33
C PRO A 169 -11.10 -34.03 2.89
N ASN A 170 -12.36 -34.43 2.73
CA ASN A 170 -13.51 -33.69 3.21
C ASN A 170 -13.73 -33.80 4.74
N GLN A 171 -13.03 -34.70 5.40
CA GLN A 171 -13.07 -34.90 6.86
C GLN A 171 -11.99 -34.05 7.57
N LEU A 172 -11.10 -33.42 6.82
CA LEU A 172 -9.98 -32.65 7.35
C LEU A 172 -10.25 -31.15 7.21
N LEU A 173 -10.21 -30.45 8.33
CA LEU A 173 -10.28 -29.00 8.42
C LEU A 173 -8.93 -28.46 8.86
N CYS A 174 -8.37 -27.52 8.09
CA CYS A 174 -7.06 -26.95 8.38
C CYS A 174 -7.10 -25.43 8.36
N LYS A 175 -6.44 -24.84 9.35
CA LYS A 175 -6.25 -23.38 9.48
C LYS A 175 -4.80 -23.07 9.83
N VAL A 176 -4.25 -22.03 9.25
CA VAL A 176 -2.95 -21.51 9.64
C VAL A 176 -3.14 -20.31 10.55
N LYS A 177 -2.48 -20.35 11.69
CA LYS A 177 -2.43 -19.28 12.66
C LYS A 177 -1.07 -18.59 12.55
N MET A 178 -1.08 -17.28 12.41
CA MET A 178 0.12 -16.46 12.34
C MET A 178 0.09 -15.42 13.46
N ASN A 179 1.17 -15.33 14.20
CA ASN A 179 1.36 -14.31 15.21
C ASN A 179 2.32 -13.24 14.68
N SER A 180 1.88 -12.01 14.67
CA SER A 180 2.69 -10.86 14.30
C SER A 180 2.98 -9.98 15.49
N PHE A 181 4.09 -9.27 15.43
CA PHE A 181 4.55 -8.37 16.45
C PHE A 181 4.85 -7.00 15.85
N GLY A 182 4.20 -5.95 16.37
CA GLY A 182 4.49 -4.57 16.03
C GLY A 182 5.72 -4.06 16.75
N LEU A 183 6.64 -3.43 16.04
CA LEU A 183 7.95 -3.07 16.58
C LEU A 183 7.93 -1.87 17.51
N LYS A 184 6.99 -0.92 17.32
CA LYS A 184 6.94 0.29 18.13
C LYS A 184 6.16 0.13 19.41
N GLU A 185 5.00 -0.51 19.33
CA GLU A 185 4.07 -0.62 20.45
C GLU A 185 4.19 -1.96 21.18
N GLY A 186 4.97 -2.89 20.64
CA GLY A 186 5.05 -4.23 21.19
C GLY A 186 3.73 -5.01 21.12
N THR A 187 2.83 -4.56 20.26
CA THR A 187 1.50 -5.17 20.13
C THR A 187 1.60 -6.51 19.42
N LYS A 188 1.08 -7.55 20.06
CA LYS A 188 0.95 -8.87 19.45
C LYS A 188 -0.42 -8.96 18.80
N THR A 189 -0.45 -9.28 17.51
CA THR A 189 -1.68 -9.50 16.76
C THR A 189 -1.70 -10.92 16.24
N GLU A 190 -2.79 -11.62 16.52
CA GLU A 190 -3.04 -12.95 16.02
C GLU A 190 -3.88 -12.86 14.74
N PHE A 191 -3.46 -13.56 13.71
CA PHE A 191 -4.16 -13.69 12.46
C PHE A 191 -4.47 -15.17 12.19
N LEU A 192 -5.72 -15.47 11.89
CA LEU A 192 -6.16 -16.77 11.40
C LEU A 192 -6.35 -16.70 9.90
N SER A 193 -5.71 -17.58 9.14
CA SER A 193 -5.91 -17.67 7.70
C SER A 193 -7.32 -18.18 7.38
N GLU A 194 -7.71 -18.02 6.12
CA GLU A 194 -8.81 -18.75 5.54
C GLU A 194 -8.60 -20.27 5.69
N GLU A 195 -9.70 -21.01 5.71
CA GLU A 195 -9.65 -22.47 5.75
C GLU A 195 -8.98 -23.01 4.49
N ILE A 196 -7.96 -23.83 4.70
CA ILE A 196 -7.31 -24.56 3.61
C ILE A 196 -8.20 -25.75 3.26
N THR A 197 -8.48 -25.97 1.99
CA THR A 197 -9.25 -27.14 1.58
C THR A 197 -8.57 -28.42 2.07
N GLY A 198 -9.35 -29.36 2.60
CA GLY A 198 -8.80 -30.59 3.17
C GLY A 198 -7.88 -31.36 2.22
N LYS A 199 -8.13 -31.30 0.91
CA LYS A 199 -7.23 -31.88 -0.09
C LYS A 199 -5.83 -31.26 -0.07
N HIS A 200 -5.74 -29.93 -0.09
CA HIS A 200 -4.44 -29.26 -0.06
C HIS A 200 -3.72 -29.46 1.27
N CYS A 201 -4.46 -29.48 2.35
CA CYS A 201 -3.91 -29.74 3.66
C CYS A 201 -3.38 -31.17 3.78
N LEU A 202 -4.16 -32.17 3.37
CA LEU A 202 -3.77 -33.56 3.38
C LEU A 202 -2.53 -33.81 2.50
N ASP A 203 -2.51 -33.27 1.30
CA ASP A 203 -1.38 -33.32 0.39
C ASP A 203 -0.10 -32.71 0.99
N PHE A 204 -0.25 -31.62 1.74
CA PHE A 204 0.85 -30.99 2.45
C PHE A 204 1.36 -31.86 3.59
N LEU A 205 0.49 -32.29 4.51
CA LEU A 205 0.87 -33.09 5.67
C LEU A 205 1.49 -34.43 5.30
N ILE A 206 0.89 -35.18 4.35
CA ILE A 206 1.40 -36.48 3.89
C ILE A 206 2.79 -36.35 3.24
N SER A 207 3.11 -35.21 2.63
CA SER A 207 4.44 -35.02 2.03
C SER A 207 5.59 -35.08 3.05
N TYR A 208 5.29 -35.01 4.35
CA TYR A 208 6.27 -35.13 5.44
C TYR A 208 6.31 -36.57 6.04
N ALA A 209 5.51 -37.46 5.55
CA ALA A 209 5.60 -38.85 5.97
C ALA A 209 7.02 -39.42 5.73
N PRO A 210 7.52 -40.25 6.63
CA PRO A 210 8.86 -40.81 6.58
C PRO A 210 9.11 -41.70 5.36
#